data_f6b76f92840ab6341b9a05913baa048d
#
_entry.id   f6b76f92840ab6341b9a05913baa048d
#
_cell.length_a   1.000
_cell.length_b   1.000
_cell.length_c   1.000
_cell.angle_alpha   90.00
_cell.angle_beta   90.00
_cell.angle_gamma   90.00
#
_symmetry.space_group_name_H-M   'P 1'
#
loop_
_entity.id
_entity.type
_entity.pdbx_description
1 polymer ?
#
loop_
_entity_poly.entity_id
_entity_poly.type
_entity_poly.pdbx_seq_one_letter_code
_entity_poly.pdbx_strand_id
1 'polypeptide(L)'
;MVDLAKTLAAKGKLVYQGKPISAEDSLKSGIAPYIPSSELVNAVNLAIFLEKRPLLLKGEPGCGKTRLAEAVAYELGLPLVTWYIKSTSRARDGLYTYDAVKRLHDAQLVRIGKESQANVDNLDEYINKGALGEAFENKQRTVVLIDEIDKADIDFPNDLLRELDEQKFTIDETGKPIEAKHPPIVFITSNDEKDLPDAFLRRCLFHYVKFPENQLANIVKAHFSQSSETLIKAAVNKFMELRKQMEKGKAGKKASTSELLDWFAVLQQFPEDEILQELESKIPFPEILLKKWEDHLRYLKYEA
;
A
#
# COMPACT_ATOMS: atom_id res chain seq x y z
N MET A 1 22.78 8.04 16.45
CA MET A 1 22.23 7.60 15.13
C MET A 1 22.27 8.79 14.19
N VAL A 2 22.78 8.64 12.96
CA VAL A 2 22.82 9.75 11.99
C VAL A 2 21.39 10.09 11.59
N ASP A 3 21.00 11.35 11.75
CA ASP A 3 19.65 11.83 11.39
C ASP A 3 19.63 12.21 9.90
N LEU A 4 19.21 11.26 9.06
CA LEU A 4 19.14 11.45 7.61
C LEU A 4 18.13 12.54 7.24
N ALA A 5 17.02 12.66 7.98
CA ALA A 5 15.99 13.65 7.71
C ALA A 5 16.54 15.08 7.84
N LYS A 6 17.32 15.37 8.89
CA LYS A 6 18.00 16.66 9.04
C LYS A 6 19.00 16.93 7.92
N THR A 7 19.73 15.89 7.50
CA THR A 7 20.71 16.03 6.40
C THR A 7 20.03 16.35 5.07
N LEU A 8 18.90 15.72 4.78
CA LEU A 8 18.10 15.96 3.57
C LEU A 8 17.49 17.37 3.60
N ALA A 9 16.90 17.76 4.73
CA ALA A 9 16.32 19.09 4.90
C ALA A 9 17.38 20.20 4.70
N ALA A 10 18.58 20.02 5.27
CA ALA A 10 19.68 20.96 5.10
C ALA A 10 20.16 21.08 3.63
N LYS A 11 19.91 20.05 2.81
CA LYS A 11 20.21 20.05 1.36
C LYS A 11 19.02 20.49 0.50
N GLY A 12 17.91 20.95 1.09
CA GLY A 12 16.70 21.35 0.37
C GLY A 12 16.00 20.19 -0.35
N LYS A 13 16.26 18.93 0.05
CA LYS A 13 15.59 17.76 -0.50
C LYS A 13 14.27 17.49 0.23
N LEU A 14 13.35 16.78 -0.43
CA LEU A 14 12.11 16.28 0.19
C LEU A 14 12.44 15.42 1.41
N VAL A 15 11.66 15.59 2.47
CA VAL A 15 11.81 14.83 3.72
C VAL A 15 10.45 14.38 4.20
N TYR A 16 10.28 13.09 4.37
CA TYR A 16 9.14 12.49 5.04
C TYR A 16 9.38 12.54 6.57
N GLN A 17 8.47 13.12 7.32
CA GLN A 17 8.56 13.25 8.77
C GLN A 17 7.74 12.21 9.51
N GLY A 18 6.79 11.56 8.81
CA GLY A 18 5.85 10.60 9.39
C GLY A 18 4.80 11.27 10.26
N LYS A 19 4.42 12.50 9.93
CA LYS A 19 3.36 13.20 10.66
C LYS A 19 2.01 12.59 10.32
N PRO A 20 1.22 12.13 11.31
CA PRO A 20 -0.11 11.65 11.05
C PRO A 20 -0.98 12.79 10.50
N ILE A 21 -1.84 12.47 9.53
CA ILE A 21 -2.85 13.40 9.04
C ILE A 21 -3.81 13.77 10.16
N SER A 22 -4.25 15.02 10.23
CA SER A 22 -5.27 15.44 11.19
C SER A 22 -6.63 14.77 10.90
N ALA A 23 -7.48 14.61 11.91
CA ALA A 23 -8.82 14.05 11.72
C ALA A 23 -9.65 14.88 10.70
N GLU A 24 -9.49 16.21 10.71
CA GLU A 24 -10.19 17.11 9.78
C GLU A 24 -9.69 16.92 8.33
N ASP A 25 -8.37 16.85 8.13
CA ASP A 25 -7.79 16.65 6.81
C ASP A 25 -8.05 15.23 6.29
N SER A 26 -8.10 14.25 7.18
CA SER A 26 -8.49 12.87 6.85
C SER A 26 -9.90 12.80 6.28
N LEU A 27 -10.85 13.49 6.90
CA LEU A 27 -12.23 13.59 6.40
C LEU A 27 -12.32 14.28 5.03
N LYS A 28 -11.53 15.34 4.80
CA LYS A 28 -11.52 16.09 3.54
C LYS A 28 -10.84 15.32 2.39
N SER A 29 -9.75 14.64 2.68
CA SER A 29 -8.95 13.94 1.66
C SER A 29 -9.36 12.48 1.44
N GLY A 30 -10.08 11.87 2.38
CA GLY A 30 -10.38 10.44 2.39
C GLY A 30 -9.17 9.57 2.77
N ILE A 31 -8.05 10.17 3.17
CA ILE A 31 -6.82 9.46 3.55
C ILE A 31 -6.86 9.16 5.04
N ALA A 32 -6.73 7.89 5.40
CA ALA A 32 -6.74 7.46 6.79
C ALA A 32 -5.44 7.88 7.53
N PRO A 33 -5.52 8.19 8.84
CA PRO A 33 -4.34 8.45 9.65
C PRO A 33 -3.34 7.29 9.58
N TYR A 34 -2.04 7.62 9.52
CA TYR A 34 -0.96 6.64 9.51
C TYR A 34 0.13 7.03 10.49
N ILE A 35 0.55 6.10 11.33
CA ILE A 35 1.59 6.31 12.34
C ILE A 35 2.76 5.36 12.04
N PRO A 36 3.81 5.82 11.35
CA PRO A 36 4.98 5.01 11.03
C PRO A 36 5.90 4.85 12.25
N SER A 37 6.70 3.79 12.27
CA SER A 37 7.84 3.71 13.17
C SER A 37 8.99 4.61 12.69
N SER A 38 9.91 4.96 13.59
CA SER A 38 11.09 5.77 13.25
C SER A 38 11.98 5.09 12.21
N GLU A 39 12.09 3.76 12.27
CA GLU A 39 12.84 2.96 11.31
C GLU A 39 12.20 3.02 9.92
N LEU A 40 10.87 3.00 9.85
CA LEU A 40 10.13 3.09 8.59
C LEU A 40 10.28 4.50 7.98
N VAL A 41 10.20 5.55 8.79
CA VAL A 41 10.48 6.94 8.35
C VAL A 41 11.88 7.05 7.75
N ASN A 42 12.88 6.46 8.40
CA ASN A 42 14.25 6.43 7.89
C ASN A 42 14.36 5.66 6.56
N ALA A 43 13.67 4.50 6.42
CA ALA A 43 13.67 3.73 5.19
C ALA A 43 13.04 4.50 4.02
N VAL A 44 11.94 5.23 4.27
CA VAL A 44 11.32 6.12 3.28
C VAL A 44 12.29 7.23 2.86
N ASN A 45 12.94 7.89 3.81
CA ASN A 45 13.92 8.94 3.50
C ASN A 45 15.14 8.43 2.74
N LEU A 46 15.57 7.18 2.98
CA LEU A 46 16.60 6.53 2.16
C LEU A 46 16.14 6.34 0.71
N ALA A 47 14.90 5.90 0.49
CA ALA A 47 14.33 5.77 -0.85
C ALA A 47 14.22 7.12 -1.58
N ILE A 48 13.80 8.17 -0.86
CA ILE A 48 13.76 9.54 -1.39
C ILE A 48 15.14 10.03 -1.81
N PHE A 49 16.18 9.71 -1.02
CA PHE A 49 17.56 10.13 -1.25
C PHE A 49 18.23 9.39 -2.41
N LEU A 50 18.04 8.06 -2.47
CA LEU A 50 18.70 7.20 -3.48
C LEU A 50 18.00 7.22 -4.84
N GLU A 51 16.80 7.77 -4.93
CA GLU A 51 16.02 8.06 -6.15
C GLU A 51 15.72 6.88 -7.07
N LYS A 52 16.69 5.99 -7.30
CA LYS A 52 16.57 4.81 -8.21
C LYS A 52 16.38 3.47 -7.48
N ARG A 53 16.26 3.50 -6.15
CA ARG A 53 16.09 2.30 -5.34
C ARG A 53 14.64 2.22 -4.84
N PRO A 54 13.81 1.30 -5.34
CA PRO A 54 12.48 1.09 -4.78
C PRO A 54 12.58 0.59 -3.33
N LEU A 55 11.63 0.98 -2.50
CA LEU A 55 11.50 0.47 -1.14
C LEU A 55 10.54 -0.73 -1.13
N LEU A 56 11.10 -1.91 -0.95
CA LEU A 56 10.34 -3.15 -0.76
C LEU A 56 9.89 -3.26 0.70
N LEU A 57 8.59 -3.28 0.91
CA LEU A 57 7.92 -3.43 2.19
C LEU A 57 7.39 -4.85 2.31
N LYS A 58 8.02 -5.68 3.12
CA LYS A 58 7.49 -7.00 3.51
C LYS A 58 6.84 -6.93 4.88
N GLY A 59 5.88 -7.80 5.13
CA GLY A 59 5.23 -7.91 6.45
C GLY A 59 3.87 -8.58 6.39
N GLU A 60 3.30 -8.88 7.55
CA GLU A 60 1.99 -9.52 7.66
C GLU A 60 0.90 -8.70 6.92
N PRO A 61 -0.15 -9.36 6.36
CA PRO A 61 -1.31 -8.65 5.83
C PRO A 61 -1.93 -7.71 6.86
N GLY A 62 -2.39 -6.54 6.42
CA GLY A 62 -3.05 -5.56 7.31
C GLY A 62 -2.14 -4.80 8.28
N CYS A 63 -0.80 -4.86 8.12
CA CYS A 63 0.14 -4.05 8.92
C CYS A 63 0.37 -2.63 8.36
N GLY A 64 -0.36 -2.21 7.33
CA GLY A 64 -0.35 -0.83 6.82
C GLY A 64 0.66 -0.54 5.70
N LYS A 65 1.20 -1.54 5.00
CA LYS A 65 2.17 -1.36 3.89
C LYS A 65 1.64 -0.45 2.78
N THR A 66 0.45 -0.71 2.28
CA THR A 66 -0.23 0.07 1.24
C THR A 66 -0.51 1.50 1.70
N ARG A 67 -0.96 1.67 2.95
CA ARG A 67 -1.26 2.98 3.56
C ARG A 67 -0.05 3.89 3.69
N LEU A 68 1.16 3.33 3.81
CA LEU A 68 2.39 4.13 3.85
C LEU A 68 2.55 4.99 2.60
N ALA A 69 2.32 4.43 1.41
CA ALA A 69 2.46 5.17 0.16
C ALA A 69 1.49 6.36 0.08
N GLU A 70 0.24 6.16 0.53
CA GLU A 70 -0.78 7.23 0.64
C GLU A 70 -0.32 8.33 1.61
N ALA A 71 0.18 7.95 2.79
CA ALA A 71 0.65 8.89 3.80
C ALA A 71 1.87 9.70 3.33
N VAL A 72 2.82 9.04 2.64
CA VAL A 72 4.01 9.72 2.08
C VAL A 72 3.61 10.68 0.95
N ALA A 73 2.74 10.25 0.04
CA ALA A 73 2.27 11.10 -1.06
C ALA A 73 1.55 12.33 -0.52
N TYR A 74 0.66 12.15 0.45
CA TYR A 74 -0.06 13.25 1.10
C TYR A 74 0.88 14.23 1.81
N GLU A 75 1.76 13.74 2.69
CA GLU A 75 2.66 14.60 3.46
C GLU A 75 3.62 15.40 2.55
N LEU A 76 4.08 14.79 1.47
CA LEU A 76 4.99 15.44 0.51
C LEU A 76 4.27 16.29 -0.54
N GLY A 77 2.93 16.26 -0.60
CA GLY A 77 2.13 16.96 -1.63
C GLY A 77 2.39 16.44 -3.04
N LEU A 78 2.66 15.13 -3.18
CA LEU A 78 2.98 14.46 -4.44
C LEU A 78 1.79 13.63 -4.94
N PRO A 79 1.61 13.49 -6.27
CA PRO A 79 0.65 12.55 -6.82
C PRO A 79 1.02 11.12 -6.47
N LEU A 80 0.01 10.28 -6.25
CA LEU A 80 0.12 8.85 -6.04
C LEU A 80 -0.49 8.11 -7.21
N VAL A 81 0.27 7.17 -7.77
CA VAL A 81 -0.23 6.21 -8.76
C VAL A 81 -0.06 4.81 -8.19
N THR A 82 -1.14 4.03 -8.18
CA THR A 82 -1.14 2.68 -7.61
C THR A 82 -1.34 1.63 -8.70
N TRP A 83 -0.51 0.60 -8.66
CA TRP A 83 -0.60 -0.57 -9.50
C TRP A 83 -0.86 -1.81 -8.65
N TYR A 84 -2.09 -2.28 -8.68
CA TYR A 84 -2.49 -3.53 -8.00
C TYR A 84 -2.11 -4.73 -8.85
N ILE A 85 -1.17 -5.53 -8.36
CA ILE A 85 -0.67 -6.71 -9.07
C ILE A 85 -1.67 -7.86 -8.97
N LYS A 86 -1.88 -8.52 -10.10
CA LYS A 86 -2.69 -9.74 -10.23
C LYS A 86 -1.83 -10.87 -10.77
N SER A 87 -2.28 -12.10 -10.63
CA SER A 87 -1.58 -13.26 -11.20
C SER A 87 -1.40 -13.21 -12.73
N THR A 88 -2.22 -12.41 -13.41
CA THR A 88 -2.16 -12.19 -14.87
C THR A 88 -1.40 -10.93 -15.27
N SER A 89 -0.91 -10.14 -14.31
CA SER A 89 -0.17 -8.90 -14.58
C SER A 89 1.15 -9.21 -15.27
N ARG A 90 1.51 -8.42 -16.27
CA ARG A 90 2.80 -8.44 -16.96
C ARG A 90 3.56 -7.18 -16.64
N ALA A 91 4.89 -7.24 -16.58
CA ALA A 91 5.74 -6.07 -16.30
C ALA A 91 5.49 -4.91 -17.26
N ARG A 92 5.25 -5.20 -18.55
CA ARG A 92 4.90 -4.20 -19.55
C ARG A 92 3.63 -3.41 -19.21
N ASP A 93 2.63 -4.04 -18.56
CA ASP A 93 1.36 -3.38 -18.24
C ASP A 93 1.57 -2.17 -17.30
N GLY A 94 2.63 -2.21 -16.49
CA GLY A 94 3.02 -1.08 -15.65
C GLY A 94 3.64 0.09 -16.41
N LEU A 95 4.10 -0.14 -17.63
CA LEU A 95 4.66 0.88 -18.51
C LEU A 95 3.55 1.44 -19.41
N TYR A 96 2.96 0.60 -20.23
CA TYR A 96 1.84 0.93 -21.11
C TYR A 96 1.17 -0.32 -21.66
N THR A 97 -0.04 -0.14 -22.16
CA THR A 97 -0.76 -1.14 -22.96
C THR A 97 -1.20 -0.51 -24.27
N TYR A 98 -1.15 -1.30 -25.35
CA TYR A 98 -1.60 -0.89 -26.66
C TYR A 98 -2.97 -1.50 -27.00
N ASP A 99 -3.97 -0.66 -27.26
CA ASP A 99 -5.33 -1.09 -27.58
C ASP A 99 -5.48 -1.38 -29.08
N ALA A 100 -4.94 -2.51 -29.51
CA ALA A 100 -5.04 -2.99 -30.89
C ALA A 100 -6.49 -3.25 -31.31
N VAL A 101 -7.36 -3.66 -30.38
CA VAL A 101 -8.77 -3.94 -30.67
C VAL A 101 -9.52 -2.66 -31.00
N LYS A 102 -9.34 -1.61 -30.18
CA LYS A 102 -9.93 -0.29 -30.45
C LYS A 102 -9.44 0.26 -31.80
N ARG A 103 -8.14 0.19 -32.06
CA ARG A 103 -7.58 0.63 -33.35
C ARG A 103 -8.16 -0.11 -34.53
N LEU A 104 -8.28 -1.45 -34.45
CA LEU A 104 -8.89 -2.24 -35.52
C LEU A 104 -10.34 -1.86 -35.75
N HIS A 105 -11.10 -1.65 -34.68
CA HIS A 105 -12.50 -1.21 -34.77
C HIS A 105 -12.60 0.16 -35.44
N ASP A 106 -11.78 1.13 -35.06
CA ASP A 106 -11.79 2.49 -35.64
C ASP A 106 -11.37 2.44 -37.11
N ALA A 107 -10.38 1.62 -37.49
CA ALA A 107 -9.98 1.40 -38.88
C ALA A 107 -11.13 0.81 -39.75
N GLN A 108 -11.93 -0.09 -39.15
CA GLN A 108 -13.10 -0.62 -39.83
C GLN A 108 -14.20 0.45 -40.07
N LEU A 109 -14.45 1.33 -39.07
CA LEU A 109 -15.39 2.42 -39.17
C LEU A 109 -15.01 3.39 -40.32
N VAL A 110 -13.74 3.79 -40.35
CA VAL A 110 -13.21 4.66 -41.42
C VAL A 110 -13.38 4.00 -42.79
N ARG A 111 -13.08 2.69 -42.91
CA ARG A 111 -13.21 1.95 -44.17
C ARG A 111 -14.64 1.90 -44.73
N ILE A 112 -15.66 1.89 -43.89
CA ILE A 112 -17.07 1.88 -44.28
C ILE A 112 -17.67 3.30 -44.39
N GLY A 113 -16.84 4.36 -44.35
CA GLY A 113 -17.27 5.75 -44.50
C GLY A 113 -18.00 6.31 -43.28
N LYS A 114 -17.88 5.68 -42.11
CA LYS A 114 -18.38 6.24 -40.84
C LYS A 114 -17.28 7.06 -40.19
N GLU A 115 -17.66 8.20 -39.62
CA GLU A 115 -16.72 9.01 -38.83
C GLU A 115 -16.24 8.23 -37.63
N SER A 116 -14.91 8.06 -37.50
CA SER A 116 -14.25 7.69 -36.25
C SER A 116 -13.82 8.98 -35.56
N GLN A 117 -14.03 9.09 -34.27
CA GLN A 117 -13.53 10.22 -33.45
C GLN A 117 -12.01 10.20 -33.30
N ALA A 118 -11.37 9.04 -33.54
CA ALA A 118 -9.94 8.88 -33.43
C ALA A 118 -9.24 8.91 -34.79
N ASN A 119 -8.04 9.49 -34.80
CA ASN A 119 -7.15 9.42 -35.97
C ASN A 119 -6.43 8.08 -35.96
N VAL A 120 -6.86 7.15 -36.85
CA VAL A 120 -6.33 5.77 -36.92
C VAL A 120 -4.82 5.73 -37.22
N ASP A 121 -4.26 6.76 -37.83
CA ASP A 121 -2.83 6.87 -38.10
C ASP A 121 -2.02 7.38 -36.89
N ASN A 122 -2.70 7.98 -35.91
CA ASN A 122 -2.08 8.42 -34.67
C ASN A 122 -2.05 7.29 -33.64
N LEU A 123 -0.95 6.55 -33.59
CA LEU A 123 -0.79 5.41 -32.67
C LEU A 123 -0.84 5.81 -31.18
N ASP A 124 -0.46 7.05 -30.87
CA ASP A 124 -0.46 7.56 -29.47
C ASP A 124 -1.88 7.54 -28.84
N GLU A 125 -2.96 7.62 -29.66
CA GLU A 125 -4.35 7.57 -29.18
C GLU A 125 -4.81 6.17 -28.70
N TYR A 126 -4.02 5.15 -29.03
CA TYR A 126 -4.27 3.76 -28.63
C TYR A 126 -3.31 3.25 -27.56
N ILE A 127 -2.48 4.15 -27.02
CA ILE A 127 -1.55 3.82 -25.93
C ILE A 127 -2.15 4.28 -24.62
N ASN A 128 -2.42 3.32 -23.74
CA ASN A 128 -2.83 3.56 -22.36
C ASN A 128 -1.62 3.41 -21.47
N LYS A 129 -1.25 4.47 -20.73
CA LYS A 129 -0.10 4.44 -19.82
C LYS A 129 -0.41 3.60 -18.60
N GLY A 130 0.55 2.76 -18.19
CA GLY A 130 0.56 2.09 -16.90
C GLY A 130 1.12 3.01 -15.81
N ALA A 131 1.15 2.52 -14.58
CA ALA A 131 1.54 3.30 -13.41
C ALA A 131 2.95 3.90 -13.49
N LEU A 132 3.93 3.12 -13.95
CA LEU A 132 5.30 3.60 -14.18
C LEU A 132 5.37 4.56 -15.37
N GLY A 133 4.66 4.25 -16.46
CA GLY A 133 4.62 5.11 -17.63
C GLY A 133 4.04 6.49 -17.32
N GLU A 134 2.96 6.55 -16.56
CA GLU A 134 2.37 7.79 -16.07
C GLU A 134 3.35 8.56 -15.19
N ALA A 135 4.00 7.88 -14.23
CA ALA A 135 4.95 8.50 -13.32
C ALA A 135 6.19 9.07 -14.04
N PHE A 136 6.68 8.40 -15.10
CA PHE A 136 7.87 8.86 -15.85
C PHE A 136 7.58 10.12 -16.69
N GLU A 137 6.36 10.24 -17.22
CA GLU A 137 5.99 11.43 -18.01
C GLU A 137 5.44 12.58 -17.16
N ASN A 138 5.18 12.36 -15.87
CA ASN A 138 4.60 13.39 -15.01
C ASN A 138 5.52 14.62 -14.92
N LYS A 139 4.90 15.80 -14.79
CA LYS A 139 5.59 17.09 -14.64
C LYS A 139 6.23 17.31 -13.28
N GLN A 140 5.84 16.51 -12.29
CA GLN A 140 6.36 16.52 -10.93
C GLN A 140 6.69 15.11 -10.47
N ARG A 141 7.55 15.03 -9.44
CA ARG A 141 7.89 13.75 -8.83
C ARG A 141 6.63 13.04 -8.36
N THR A 142 6.52 11.75 -8.61
CA THR A 142 5.34 10.94 -8.32
C THR A 142 5.68 9.82 -7.34
N VAL A 143 4.78 9.52 -6.43
CA VAL A 143 4.83 8.30 -5.63
C VAL A 143 4.16 7.18 -6.43
N VAL A 144 4.86 6.07 -6.62
CA VAL A 144 4.33 4.86 -7.27
C VAL A 144 4.24 3.76 -6.24
N LEU A 145 3.06 3.16 -6.11
CA LEU A 145 2.85 1.97 -5.30
C LEU A 145 2.61 0.77 -6.22
N ILE A 146 3.50 -0.22 -6.16
CA ILE A 146 3.33 -1.55 -6.77
C ILE A 146 2.88 -2.48 -5.64
N ASP A 147 1.58 -2.78 -5.60
CA ASP A 147 0.95 -3.44 -4.46
C ASP A 147 0.85 -4.96 -4.70
N GLU A 148 1.30 -5.74 -3.70
CA GLU A 148 1.26 -7.20 -3.66
C GLU A 148 2.02 -7.89 -4.82
N ILE A 149 3.30 -7.52 -5.01
CA ILE A 149 4.15 -8.04 -6.10
C ILE A 149 4.25 -9.57 -6.11
N ASP A 150 4.15 -10.21 -4.96
CA ASP A 150 4.19 -11.67 -4.77
C ASP A 150 2.96 -12.41 -5.32
N LYS A 151 1.91 -11.69 -5.77
CA LYS A 151 0.79 -12.30 -6.51
C LYS A 151 1.13 -12.66 -7.96
N ALA A 152 2.09 -11.93 -8.56
CA ALA A 152 2.51 -12.18 -9.93
C ALA A 152 3.28 -13.51 -10.10
N ASP A 153 3.60 -13.84 -11.35
CA ASP A 153 4.49 -14.93 -11.66
C ASP A 153 5.92 -14.63 -11.20
N ILE A 154 6.73 -15.68 -11.01
CA ILE A 154 8.07 -15.60 -10.41
C ILE A 154 9.03 -14.72 -11.23
N ASP A 155 8.86 -14.64 -12.54
CA ASP A 155 9.71 -13.85 -13.43
C ASP A 155 9.34 -12.36 -13.46
N PHE A 156 8.10 -12.01 -13.10
CA PHE A 156 7.58 -10.65 -13.14
C PHE A 156 8.47 -9.60 -12.44
N PRO A 157 8.99 -9.84 -11.21
CA PRO A 157 9.87 -8.86 -10.56
C PRO A 157 11.14 -8.62 -11.34
N ASN A 158 11.71 -9.65 -11.98
CA ASN A 158 12.93 -9.52 -12.79
C ASN A 158 12.69 -8.72 -14.07
N ASP A 159 11.51 -8.88 -14.69
CA ASP A 159 11.13 -8.15 -15.90
C ASP A 159 10.99 -6.64 -15.69
N LEU A 160 10.76 -6.20 -14.41
CA LEU A 160 10.71 -4.77 -14.06
C LEU A 160 12.06 -4.15 -13.74
N LEU A 161 13.12 -4.96 -13.60
CA LEU A 161 14.41 -4.48 -13.07
C LEU A 161 15.01 -3.39 -13.92
N ARG A 162 14.97 -3.55 -15.24
CA ARG A 162 15.59 -2.62 -16.17
C ARG A 162 14.94 -1.25 -16.11
N GLU A 163 13.62 -1.22 -16.15
CA GLU A 163 12.84 0.01 -16.17
C GLU A 163 12.94 0.76 -14.85
N LEU A 164 13.02 0.02 -13.73
CA LEU A 164 13.24 0.62 -12.40
C LEU A 164 14.65 1.19 -12.25
N ASP A 165 15.68 0.50 -12.78
CA ASP A 165 17.09 0.95 -12.70
C ASP A 165 17.35 2.13 -13.65
N GLU A 166 16.95 2.00 -14.93
CA GLU A 166 17.21 2.99 -15.97
C GLU A 166 16.19 4.15 -15.95
N GLN A 167 14.99 3.92 -15.38
CA GLN A 167 13.86 4.85 -15.34
C GLN A 167 13.45 5.37 -16.73
N LYS A 168 13.52 4.47 -17.71
CA LYS A 168 13.16 4.71 -19.11
C LYS A 168 12.67 3.42 -19.76
N PHE A 169 11.86 3.58 -20.81
CA PHE A 169 11.43 2.51 -21.71
C PHE A 169 11.14 3.08 -23.10
N THR A 170 10.89 2.22 -24.05
CA THR A 170 10.47 2.61 -25.41
C THR A 170 9.09 2.02 -25.68
N ILE A 171 8.20 2.80 -26.28
CA ILE A 171 6.93 2.32 -26.78
C ILE A 171 7.17 1.63 -28.11
N ASP A 172 6.99 0.30 -28.15
CA ASP A 172 7.36 -0.50 -29.35
C ASP A 172 6.59 -0.08 -30.60
N GLU A 173 5.30 0.27 -30.46
CA GLU A 173 4.40 0.59 -31.55
C GLU A 173 4.77 1.92 -32.23
N THR A 174 5.33 2.86 -31.49
CA THR A 174 5.69 4.20 -32.00
C THR A 174 7.19 4.45 -32.07
N GLY A 175 7.99 3.61 -31.45
CA GLY A 175 9.43 3.83 -31.28
C GLY A 175 9.79 5.00 -30.35
N LYS A 176 8.80 5.59 -29.63
CA LYS A 176 8.99 6.75 -28.78
C LYS A 176 9.67 6.36 -27.46
N PRO A 177 10.85 6.95 -27.15
CA PRO A 177 11.48 6.76 -25.86
C PRO A 177 10.76 7.59 -24.79
N ILE A 178 10.52 6.99 -23.64
CA ILE A 178 10.00 7.64 -22.43
C ILE A 178 11.07 7.55 -21.36
N GLU A 179 11.45 8.69 -20.80
CA GLU A 179 12.45 8.78 -19.71
C GLU A 179 11.85 9.61 -18.57
N ALA A 180 12.07 9.18 -17.33
CA ALA A 180 11.56 9.86 -16.17
C ALA A 180 12.17 11.25 -16.01
N LYS A 181 11.34 12.29 -16.15
CA LYS A 181 11.75 13.68 -15.93
C LYS A 181 12.10 13.94 -14.47
N HIS A 182 11.36 13.30 -13.58
CA HIS A 182 11.54 13.34 -12.14
C HIS A 182 11.53 11.91 -11.60
N PRO A 183 12.67 11.40 -11.05
CA PRO A 183 12.74 10.06 -10.49
C PRO A 183 11.59 9.79 -9.50
N PRO A 184 10.70 8.81 -9.76
CA PRO A 184 9.60 8.51 -8.87
C PRO A 184 10.09 7.95 -7.53
N ILE A 185 9.26 8.07 -6.50
CA ILE A 185 9.45 7.35 -5.23
C ILE A 185 8.65 6.05 -5.36
N VAL A 186 9.32 4.91 -5.50
CA VAL A 186 8.66 3.63 -5.74
C VAL A 186 8.58 2.82 -4.45
N PHE A 187 7.37 2.49 -4.04
CA PHE A 187 7.08 1.53 -2.99
C PHE A 187 6.58 0.22 -3.60
N ILE A 188 7.08 -0.89 -3.10
CA ILE A 188 6.66 -2.22 -3.52
C ILE A 188 6.24 -2.98 -2.28
N THR A 189 5.04 -3.57 -2.26
CA THR A 189 4.58 -4.37 -1.12
C THR A 189 4.59 -5.85 -1.45
N SER A 190 4.83 -6.65 -0.41
CA SER A 190 4.71 -8.11 -0.45
C SER A 190 4.15 -8.62 0.88
N ASN A 191 3.26 -9.59 0.82
CA ASN A 191 2.73 -10.30 1.99
C ASN A 191 3.57 -11.52 2.36
N ASP A 192 4.71 -11.71 1.68
CA ASP A 192 5.63 -12.84 1.89
C ASP A 192 4.99 -14.20 1.56
N GLU A 193 4.04 -14.21 0.61
CA GLU A 193 3.39 -15.44 0.15
C GLU A 193 4.27 -16.26 -0.79
N LYS A 194 5.16 -15.59 -1.53
CA LYS A 194 6.15 -16.19 -2.43
C LYS A 194 7.51 -15.51 -2.27
N ASP A 195 8.57 -16.27 -2.47
CA ASP A 195 9.93 -15.74 -2.51
C ASP A 195 10.14 -14.86 -3.74
N LEU A 196 10.81 -13.74 -3.53
CA LEU A 196 11.21 -12.84 -4.61
C LEU A 196 12.63 -13.17 -5.07
N PRO A 197 12.95 -13.03 -6.38
CA PRO A 197 14.28 -13.35 -6.91
C PRO A 197 15.37 -12.50 -6.26
N ASP A 198 16.54 -13.10 -5.99
CA ASP A 198 17.70 -12.43 -5.40
C ASP A 198 18.17 -11.22 -6.22
N ALA A 199 18.11 -11.31 -7.55
CA ALA A 199 18.45 -10.21 -8.44
C ALA A 199 17.58 -8.97 -8.21
N PHE A 200 16.29 -9.19 -7.97
CA PHE A 200 15.34 -8.14 -7.62
C PHE A 200 15.61 -7.57 -6.23
N LEU A 201 15.79 -8.43 -5.22
CA LEU A 201 16.05 -8.00 -3.83
C LEU A 201 17.31 -7.12 -3.73
N ARG A 202 18.37 -7.41 -4.47
CA ARG A 202 19.61 -6.61 -4.49
C ARG A 202 19.43 -5.19 -5.05
N ARG A 203 18.36 -4.95 -5.80
CA ARG A 203 18.04 -3.63 -6.36
C ARG A 203 17.09 -2.82 -5.52
N CYS A 204 16.47 -3.43 -4.50
CA CYS A 204 15.55 -2.78 -3.59
C CYS A 204 16.23 -2.36 -2.29
N LEU A 205 15.74 -1.31 -1.68
CA LEU A 205 15.84 -1.13 -0.24
C LEU A 205 14.82 -2.06 0.40
N PHE A 206 15.18 -2.71 1.49
CA PHE A 206 14.31 -3.64 2.18
C PHE A 206 13.90 -3.13 3.55
N HIS A 207 12.61 -3.17 3.85
CA HIS A 207 12.10 -2.93 5.20
C HIS A 207 11.01 -3.93 5.55
N TYR A 208 11.16 -4.58 6.70
CA TYR A 208 10.12 -5.46 7.25
C TYR A 208 9.21 -4.65 8.16
N VAL A 209 7.95 -4.48 7.76
CA VAL A 209 6.92 -3.76 8.54
C VAL A 209 6.41 -4.69 9.63
N LYS A 210 6.92 -4.50 10.83
CA LYS A 210 6.48 -5.26 12.01
C LYS A 210 5.08 -4.84 12.42
N PHE A 211 4.35 -5.78 13.02
CA PHE A 211 3.09 -5.48 13.65
C PHE A 211 3.28 -4.42 14.76
N PRO A 212 2.49 -3.32 14.78
CA PRO A 212 2.76 -2.14 15.63
C PRO A 212 2.21 -2.30 17.05
N GLU A 213 2.60 -3.36 17.79
CA GLU A 213 2.06 -3.68 19.12
C GLU A 213 2.03 -2.49 20.09
N ASN A 214 3.13 -1.74 20.15
CA ASN A 214 3.28 -0.62 21.08
C ASN A 214 2.58 0.67 20.61
N GLN A 215 2.03 0.68 19.40
CA GLN A 215 1.40 1.86 18.80
C GLN A 215 -0.11 1.70 18.59
N LEU A 216 -0.68 0.53 18.88
CA LEU A 216 -2.09 0.24 18.59
C LEU A 216 -3.06 1.25 19.21
N ALA A 217 -2.84 1.62 20.48
CA ALA A 217 -3.69 2.61 21.14
C ALA A 217 -3.62 3.99 20.45
N ASN A 218 -2.43 4.40 20.00
CA ASN A 218 -2.25 5.65 19.28
C ASN A 218 -2.89 5.58 17.88
N ILE A 219 -2.78 4.43 17.20
CA ILE A 219 -3.41 4.19 15.92
C ILE A 219 -4.94 4.27 16.06
N VAL A 220 -5.51 3.56 17.02
CA VAL A 220 -6.97 3.62 17.28
C VAL A 220 -7.38 5.05 17.62
N LYS A 221 -6.64 5.76 18.49
CA LYS A 221 -6.95 7.16 18.85
C LYS A 221 -6.87 8.12 17.67
N ALA A 222 -5.93 7.91 16.75
CA ALA A 222 -5.82 8.73 15.55
C ALA A 222 -7.02 8.54 14.61
N HIS A 223 -7.56 7.32 14.51
CA HIS A 223 -8.74 7.01 13.69
C HIS A 223 -10.05 7.43 14.39
N PHE A 224 -10.12 7.33 15.71
CA PHE A 224 -11.32 7.55 16.53
C PHE A 224 -11.04 8.58 17.63
N SER A 225 -10.78 9.82 17.21
CA SER A 225 -10.33 10.91 18.10
C SER A 225 -11.30 11.24 19.23
N GLN A 226 -12.61 10.97 19.05
CA GLN A 226 -13.66 11.25 20.03
C GLN A 226 -13.85 10.11 21.05
N SER A 227 -13.28 8.93 20.83
CA SER A 227 -13.46 7.80 21.73
C SER A 227 -12.68 7.98 23.03
N SER A 228 -13.19 7.42 24.12
CA SER A 228 -12.55 7.50 25.44
C SER A 228 -11.26 6.69 25.47
N GLU A 229 -10.30 7.14 26.26
CA GLU A 229 -9.06 6.38 26.47
C GLU A 229 -9.30 5.04 27.17
N THR A 230 -10.34 4.96 27.99
CA THR A 230 -10.72 3.75 28.72
C THR A 230 -11.13 2.66 27.75
N LEU A 231 -12.05 2.98 26.83
CA LEU A 231 -12.52 2.05 25.81
C LEU A 231 -11.38 1.62 24.87
N ILE A 232 -10.56 2.58 24.42
CA ILE A 232 -9.40 2.28 23.57
C ILE A 232 -8.45 1.30 24.25
N LYS A 233 -8.09 1.54 25.51
CA LYS A 233 -7.19 0.66 26.26
C LYS A 233 -7.78 -0.74 26.48
N ALA A 234 -9.07 -0.82 26.84
CA ALA A 234 -9.75 -2.10 27.05
C ALA A 234 -9.79 -2.92 25.75
N ALA A 235 -10.20 -2.31 24.65
CA ALA A 235 -10.26 -2.98 23.34
C ALA A 235 -8.88 -3.44 22.86
N VAL A 236 -7.87 -2.58 22.92
CA VAL A 236 -6.50 -2.93 22.51
C VAL A 236 -5.93 -4.07 23.38
N ASN A 237 -6.16 -4.06 24.69
CA ASN A 237 -5.71 -5.14 25.59
C ASN A 237 -6.37 -6.46 25.21
N LYS A 238 -7.69 -6.47 25.02
CA LYS A 238 -8.44 -7.68 24.63
C LYS A 238 -7.99 -8.22 23.29
N PHE A 239 -7.81 -7.34 22.31
CA PHE A 239 -7.27 -7.70 21.01
C PHE A 239 -5.87 -8.32 21.10
N MET A 240 -4.98 -7.75 21.91
CA MET A 240 -3.62 -8.27 22.11
C MET A 240 -3.61 -9.61 22.85
N GLU A 241 -4.53 -9.84 23.79
CA GLU A 241 -4.72 -11.14 24.41
C GLU A 241 -5.10 -12.21 23.38
N LEU A 242 -6.10 -11.92 22.54
CA LEU A 242 -6.50 -12.80 21.45
C LEU A 242 -5.32 -13.10 20.52
N ARG A 243 -4.63 -12.07 20.06
CA ARG A 243 -3.51 -12.21 19.11
C ARG A 243 -2.39 -13.08 19.70
N LYS A 244 -2.04 -12.91 20.99
CA LYS A 244 -1.07 -13.76 21.70
C LYS A 244 -1.53 -15.22 21.81
N GLN A 245 -2.84 -15.46 22.00
CA GLN A 245 -3.40 -16.81 21.98
C GLN A 245 -3.29 -17.45 20.60
N MET A 246 -3.59 -16.67 19.53
CA MET A 246 -3.44 -17.12 18.14
C MET A 246 -1.99 -17.48 17.81
N GLU A 247 -1.02 -16.70 18.27
CA GLU A 247 0.42 -17.02 18.12
C GLU A 247 0.81 -18.34 18.78
N LYS A 248 0.41 -18.53 20.04
CA LYS A 248 0.67 -19.78 20.78
C LYS A 248 -0.02 -20.98 20.12
N GLY A 249 -1.22 -20.79 19.62
CA GLY A 249 -2.01 -21.82 18.97
C GLY A 249 -1.54 -22.20 17.56
N LYS A 250 -0.49 -21.56 17.03
CA LYS A 250 -0.01 -21.70 15.66
C LYS A 250 -1.15 -21.49 14.64
N ALA A 251 -2.07 -20.57 14.92
CA ALA A 251 -3.11 -20.17 14.00
C ALA A 251 -2.49 -19.66 12.70
N GLY A 252 -3.05 -20.03 11.57
CA GLY A 252 -2.49 -19.67 10.27
C GLY A 252 -2.49 -18.17 10.00
N LYS A 253 -3.55 -17.45 10.39
CA LYS A 253 -3.69 -15.99 10.20
C LYS A 253 -4.02 -15.33 11.54
N LYS A 254 -3.19 -14.37 11.93
CA LYS A 254 -3.41 -13.56 13.12
C LYS A 254 -4.29 -12.36 12.78
N ALA A 255 -5.06 -11.88 13.76
CA ALA A 255 -5.82 -10.65 13.59
C ALA A 255 -4.88 -9.46 13.34
N SER A 256 -5.21 -8.65 12.36
CA SER A 256 -4.40 -7.53 11.87
C SER A 256 -4.83 -6.18 12.44
N THR A 257 -4.05 -5.13 12.19
CA THR A 257 -4.40 -3.76 12.59
C THR A 257 -5.69 -3.28 11.89
N SER A 258 -5.91 -3.66 10.63
CA SER A 258 -7.14 -3.30 9.91
C SER A 258 -8.37 -3.91 10.59
N GLU A 259 -8.29 -5.19 10.99
CA GLU A 259 -9.38 -5.87 11.70
C GLU A 259 -9.62 -5.27 13.10
N LEU A 260 -8.56 -4.81 13.79
CA LEU A 260 -8.72 -4.05 15.03
C LEU A 260 -9.51 -2.75 14.82
N LEU A 261 -9.20 -2.00 13.77
CA LEU A 261 -9.90 -0.75 13.47
C LEU A 261 -11.36 -0.99 13.09
N ASP A 262 -11.64 -2.00 12.28
CA ASP A 262 -13.02 -2.39 11.92
C ASP A 262 -13.79 -2.83 13.17
N TRP A 263 -13.16 -3.62 14.03
CA TRP A 263 -13.76 -4.08 15.28
C TRP A 263 -14.05 -2.91 16.22
N PHE A 264 -13.11 -2.00 16.40
CA PHE A 264 -13.29 -0.82 17.24
C PHE A 264 -14.38 0.12 16.70
N ALA A 265 -14.49 0.25 15.37
CA ALA A 265 -15.55 1.03 14.73
C ALA A 265 -16.96 0.52 15.11
N VAL A 266 -17.10 -0.79 15.32
CA VAL A 266 -18.36 -1.38 15.79
C VAL A 266 -18.53 -1.17 17.29
N LEU A 267 -17.49 -1.41 18.09
CA LEU A 267 -17.59 -1.27 19.57
C LEU A 267 -18.06 0.13 19.99
N GLN A 268 -17.56 1.18 19.35
CA GLN A 268 -17.91 2.57 19.70
C GLN A 268 -19.38 2.96 19.39
N GLN A 269 -20.16 2.10 18.70
CA GLN A 269 -21.57 2.37 18.42
C GLN A 269 -22.50 2.03 19.60
N PHE A 270 -21.97 1.37 20.62
CA PHE A 270 -22.72 0.91 21.78
C PHE A 270 -22.36 1.74 23.03
N PRO A 271 -23.23 1.73 24.08
CA PRO A 271 -22.92 2.37 25.34
C PRO A 271 -21.58 1.85 25.91
N GLU A 272 -20.72 2.79 26.33
CA GLU A 272 -19.36 2.46 26.76
C GLU A 272 -19.35 1.47 27.92
N ASP A 273 -20.21 1.68 28.92
CA ASP A 273 -20.27 0.81 30.12
C ASP A 273 -20.65 -0.64 29.78
N GLU A 274 -21.58 -0.83 28.82
CA GLU A 274 -21.97 -2.16 28.35
C GLU A 274 -20.84 -2.86 27.64
N ILE A 275 -20.14 -2.18 26.75
CA ILE A 275 -18.99 -2.75 26.00
C ILE A 275 -17.82 -3.05 26.94
N LEU A 276 -17.52 -2.18 27.90
CA LEU A 276 -16.45 -2.44 28.86
C LEU A 276 -16.74 -3.72 29.67
N GLN A 277 -17.98 -3.90 30.12
CA GLN A 277 -18.39 -5.11 30.84
C GLN A 277 -18.29 -6.37 29.96
N GLU A 278 -18.68 -6.29 28.69
CA GLU A 278 -18.54 -7.40 27.75
C GLU A 278 -17.07 -7.77 27.49
N LEU A 279 -16.20 -6.77 27.30
CA LEU A 279 -14.77 -6.97 27.06
C LEU A 279 -14.05 -7.67 28.22
N GLU A 280 -14.56 -7.57 29.45
CA GLU A 280 -13.99 -8.32 30.60
C GLU A 280 -14.14 -9.84 30.42
N SER A 281 -15.29 -10.29 29.92
CA SER A 281 -15.64 -11.72 29.89
C SER A 281 -15.48 -12.38 28.54
N LYS A 282 -15.80 -11.70 27.44
CA LYS A 282 -15.82 -12.25 26.07
C LYS A 282 -15.21 -11.31 25.03
N ILE A 283 -15.20 -11.74 23.79
CA ILE A 283 -14.84 -10.92 22.64
C ILE A 283 -16.14 -10.60 21.90
N PRO A 284 -16.69 -9.36 22.01
CA PRO A 284 -17.84 -8.96 21.23
C PRO A 284 -17.54 -9.00 19.73
N PHE A 285 -18.50 -9.39 18.90
CA PHE A 285 -18.39 -9.39 17.42
C PHE A 285 -17.12 -10.12 16.92
N PRO A 286 -16.91 -11.37 17.33
CA PRO A 286 -15.66 -12.10 17.04
C PRO A 286 -15.46 -12.36 15.54
N GLU A 287 -16.52 -12.30 14.72
CA GLU A 287 -16.50 -12.49 13.28
C GLU A 287 -15.61 -11.46 12.57
N ILE A 288 -15.39 -10.31 13.19
CA ILE A 288 -14.49 -9.28 12.65
C ILE A 288 -13.03 -9.69 12.81
N LEU A 289 -12.70 -10.35 13.92
CA LEU A 289 -11.32 -10.72 14.29
C LEU A 289 -10.94 -12.13 13.86
N LEU A 290 -11.90 -13.07 13.88
CA LEU A 290 -11.70 -14.49 13.60
C LEU A 290 -12.28 -14.83 12.22
N LYS A 291 -11.44 -15.31 11.31
CA LYS A 291 -11.83 -15.55 9.90
C LYS A 291 -12.01 -17.02 9.57
N LYS A 292 -11.80 -17.93 10.52
CA LYS A 292 -11.95 -19.36 10.34
C LYS A 292 -12.80 -19.95 11.46
N TRP A 293 -13.61 -20.93 11.12
CA TRP A 293 -14.45 -21.63 12.09
C TRP A 293 -13.64 -22.31 13.20
N GLU A 294 -12.47 -22.89 12.83
CA GLU A 294 -11.58 -23.51 13.80
C GLU A 294 -11.05 -22.51 14.83
N ASP A 295 -10.86 -21.24 14.44
CA ASP A 295 -10.43 -20.18 15.35
C ASP A 295 -11.58 -19.79 16.29
N HIS A 296 -12.82 -19.75 15.81
CA HIS A 296 -14.00 -19.55 16.67
C HIS A 296 -14.10 -20.65 17.74
N LEU A 297 -14.02 -21.92 17.35
CA LEU A 297 -14.03 -23.04 18.31
C LEU A 297 -12.89 -23.03 19.31
N ARG A 298 -11.73 -22.53 18.92
CA ARG A 298 -10.51 -22.54 19.74
C ARG A 298 -10.44 -21.39 20.72
N TYR A 299 -10.82 -20.18 20.29
CA TYR A 299 -10.59 -18.95 21.06
C TYR A 299 -11.86 -18.40 21.71
N LEU A 300 -13.02 -18.79 21.24
CA LEU A 300 -14.28 -18.51 21.92
C LEU A 300 -14.64 -19.76 22.74
N LYS A 301 -14.74 -19.60 24.03
CA LYS A 301 -15.33 -20.63 24.88
C LYS A 301 -16.82 -20.67 24.53
N TYR A 302 -17.21 -21.48 23.55
CA TYR A 302 -18.59 -21.87 23.44
C TYR A 302 -18.88 -22.75 24.65
N GLU A 303 -19.68 -22.28 25.59
CA GLU A 303 -20.33 -23.15 26.56
C GLU A 303 -21.18 -24.13 25.75
N ALA A 304 -20.85 -25.42 25.87
CA ALA A 304 -21.57 -26.51 25.23
C ALA A 304 -22.94 -26.73 25.89
#